data_984580d2bf155c00c851dd03da559dba
#
_entry.id   984580d2bf155c00c851dd03da559dba
#
_cell.length_a   1.000
_cell.length_b   1.000
_cell.length_c   1.000
_cell.angle_alpha   90.00
_cell.angle_beta   90.00
_cell.angle_gamma   90.00
#
_symmetry.space_group_name_H-M   'P 1'
#
loop_
_entity.id
_entity.type
_entity.pdbx_description
1 polymer ?
#
loop_
_entity_poly.entity_id
_entity_poly.type
_entity_poly.pdbx_seq_one_letter_code
_entity_poly.pdbx_strand_id
1 'polypeptide(L)'
;MTENKSVLKWLDEMKNLLNPSEIMFINGTESQLENLRKLACETGEMIKLNEEKLPGCYLHRTAVNDVARVEDKTYICTPTKEEAGPTNNWKNPEEMYELLYDIARNSYTGKTMYVIPYSMGPIGSPFSKIGIEVTDSIYVVLNMAIMTRVGEKVWHALGQSEDWIRGLHAKCTLSEEKRYICHFPQDNTIISVNSAYGGNVLLGKKCFALRIASYLGQKEGWLAEHMLILGVKNPAGEMKYIAAAFPSACGKTNLAMLIPPEFYRKKGYKVYCLGDDIAWLHIGKDGRLWAINPENGFFGVAPGTNEKSNPNALQTTKTATIFTNVVHNLDDNTVWWEGLDENSPENAINWKGERWNGRVSSEKGAHPNSRFTSPAKNCPCISSHFDELNGVPISAIIFGGRRAQTIPLVYQA
;
A
#
# COMPACT_ATOMS: atom_id res chain seq x y z
N MET A 1 -25.10 -3.52 1.66
CA MET A 1 -24.63 -4.51 2.67
C MET A 1 -24.56 -5.87 2.00
N THR A 2 -23.71 -6.76 2.50
CA THR A 2 -23.58 -8.11 1.95
C THR A 2 -24.61 -9.08 2.52
N GLU A 3 -25.02 -10.06 1.72
CA GLU A 3 -25.81 -11.23 2.13
C GLU A 3 -24.96 -12.53 2.14
N ASN A 4 -23.65 -12.40 1.92
CA ASN A 4 -22.72 -13.52 1.92
C ASN A 4 -22.60 -14.13 3.30
N LYS A 5 -23.04 -15.39 3.44
CA LYS A 5 -23.12 -16.10 4.72
C LYS A 5 -21.75 -16.31 5.39
N SER A 6 -20.69 -16.58 4.59
CA SER A 6 -19.35 -16.78 5.14
C SER A 6 -18.77 -15.48 5.70
N VAL A 7 -19.06 -14.35 5.04
CA VAL A 7 -18.67 -13.02 5.53
C VAL A 7 -19.40 -12.67 6.80
N LEU A 8 -20.74 -12.83 6.82
CA LEU A 8 -21.54 -12.50 8.01
C LEU A 8 -21.13 -13.32 9.22
N LYS A 9 -20.85 -14.61 9.03
CA LYS A 9 -20.32 -15.49 10.09
C LYS A 9 -19.00 -14.97 10.65
N TRP A 10 -18.03 -14.64 9.77
CA TRP A 10 -16.74 -14.13 10.20
C TRP A 10 -16.85 -12.76 10.89
N LEU A 11 -17.72 -11.87 10.40
CA LEU A 11 -17.97 -10.58 11.05
C LEU A 11 -18.57 -10.73 12.45
N ASP A 12 -19.43 -11.73 12.66
CA ASP A 12 -19.98 -12.03 13.99
C ASP A 12 -18.89 -12.57 14.94
N GLU A 13 -18.00 -13.43 14.44
CA GLU A 13 -16.80 -13.88 15.18
C GLU A 13 -15.92 -12.67 15.58
N MET A 14 -15.64 -11.75 14.64
CA MET A 14 -14.85 -10.54 14.92
C MET A 14 -15.56 -9.59 15.89
N LYS A 15 -16.86 -9.41 15.77
CA LYS A 15 -17.67 -8.64 16.73
C LYS A 15 -17.55 -9.19 18.14
N ASN A 16 -17.67 -10.51 18.30
CA ASN A 16 -17.57 -11.17 19.61
C ASN A 16 -16.14 -11.09 20.19
N LEU A 17 -15.11 -11.18 19.35
CA LEU A 17 -13.73 -11.07 19.77
C LEU A 17 -13.35 -9.63 20.17
N LEU A 18 -13.69 -8.66 19.34
CA LEU A 18 -13.19 -7.28 19.42
C LEU A 18 -14.09 -6.38 20.29
N ASN A 19 -15.37 -6.73 20.47
CA ASN A 19 -16.36 -6.01 21.25
C ASN A 19 -16.53 -4.52 20.84
N PRO A 20 -16.82 -4.22 19.55
CA PRO A 20 -17.00 -2.83 19.12
C PRO A 20 -18.31 -2.24 19.61
N SER A 21 -18.35 -0.91 19.80
CA SER A 21 -19.56 -0.16 20.13
C SER A 21 -20.45 0.06 18.92
N GLU A 22 -19.86 0.10 17.73
CA GLU A 22 -20.54 0.31 16.46
C GLU A 22 -19.85 -0.45 15.35
N ILE A 23 -20.59 -0.83 14.30
CA ILE A 23 -20.06 -1.44 13.08
C ILE A 23 -20.44 -0.58 11.89
N MET A 24 -19.44 -0.10 11.15
CA MET A 24 -19.64 0.73 9.94
C MET A 24 -19.11 0.01 8.71
N PHE A 25 -20.00 -0.29 7.76
CA PHE A 25 -19.64 -0.82 6.45
C PHE A 25 -19.19 0.29 5.52
N ILE A 26 -18.01 0.14 4.93
CA ILE A 26 -17.46 1.11 3.99
C ILE A 26 -18.05 0.84 2.60
N ASN A 27 -18.85 1.78 2.11
CA ASN A 27 -19.50 1.70 0.81
C ASN A 27 -18.68 2.37 -0.31
N GLY A 28 -17.59 3.07 0.06
CA GLY A 28 -16.67 3.72 -0.87
C GLY A 28 -17.21 4.95 -1.58
N THR A 29 -18.39 5.47 -1.17
CA THR A 29 -18.89 6.74 -1.73
C THR A 29 -18.09 7.93 -1.24
N GLU A 30 -17.92 8.94 -2.10
CA GLU A 30 -17.17 10.15 -1.72
C GLU A 30 -17.79 10.84 -0.50
N SER A 31 -19.12 10.85 -0.39
CA SER A 31 -19.81 11.41 0.78
C SER A 31 -19.42 10.72 2.08
N GLN A 32 -19.35 9.37 2.10
CA GLN A 32 -18.93 8.63 3.29
C GLN A 32 -17.46 8.91 3.61
N LEU A 33 -16.58 8.86 2.59
CA LEU A 33 -15.15 9.10 2.78
C LEU A 33 -14.88 10.53 3.27
N GLU A 34 -15.63 11.53 2.78
CA GLU A 34 -15.49 12.91 3.24
C GLU A 34 -15.94 13.07 4.71
N ASN A 35 -17.00 12.40 5.12
CA ASN A 35 -17.41 12.39 6.53
C ASN A 35 -16.33 11.73 7.42
N LEU A 36 -15.69 10.67 6.95
CA LEU A 36 -14.59 10.03 7.67
C LEU A 36 -13.33 10.92 7.73
N ARG A 37 -13.01 11.69 6.66
CA ARG A 37 -11.92 12.69 6.70
C ARG A 37 -12.19 13.77 7.73
N LYS A 38 -13.43 14.28 7.83
CA LYS A 38 -13.82 15.25 8.86
C LYS A 38 -13.66 14.66 10.25
N LEU A 39 -14.19 13.46 10.47
CA LEU A 39 -14.08 12.76 11.76
C LEU A 39 -12.63 12.52 12.14
N ALA A 40 -11.77 12.11 11.19
CA ALA A 40 -10.34 11.93 11.44
C ALA A 40 -9.63 13.22 11.86
N CYS A 41 -10.08 14.39 11.33
CA CYS A 41 -9.56 15.68 11.77
C CYS A 41 -10.09 16.08 13.15
N GLU A 42 -11.37 15.86 13.42
CA GLU A 42 -12.01 16.16 14.71
C GLU A 42 -11.41 15.33 15.86
N THR A 43 -11.08 14.07 15.60
CA THR A 43 -10.44 13.17 16.58
C THR A 43 -8.93 13.36 16.68
N GLY A 44 -8.33 14.20 15.81
CA GLY A 44 -6.88 14.42 15.75
C GLY A 44 -6.08 13.26 15.12
N GLU A 45 -6.76 12.27 14.52
CA GLU A 45 -6.08 11.18 13.81
C GLU A 45 -5.38 11.70 12.54
N MET A 46 -5.90 12.77 11.94
CA MET A 46 -5.31 13.41 10.76
C MET A 46 -5.37 14.94 10.86
N ILE A 47 -4.50 15.61 10.12
CA ILE A 47 -4.48 17.07 9.97
C ILE A 47 -4.79 17.38 8.52
N LYS A 48 -5.83 18.21 8.28
CA LYS A 48 -6.13 18.72 6.94
C LYS A 48 -5.08 19.75 6.55
N LEU A 49 -4.51 19.61 5.36
CA LEU A 49 -3.52 20.52 4.82
C LEU A 49 -4.14 21.69 4.07
N ASN A 50 -3.31 22.62 3.59
CA ASN A 50 -3.72 23.80 2.84
C ASN A 50 -4.46 23.38 1.55
N GLU A 51 -5.72 23.76 1.45
CA GLU A 51 -6.61 23.35 0.34
C GLU A 51 -6.24 24.01 -1.00
N GLU A 52 -5.62 25.19 -0.98
CA GLU A 52 -5.18 25.90 -2.21
C GLU A 52 -3.90 25.27 -2.79
N LYS A 53 -2.96 24.87 -1.92
CA LYS A 53 -1.65 24.33 -2.33
C LYS A 53 -1.65 22.81 -2.48
N LEU A 54 -2.42 22.12 -1.64
CA LEU A 54 -2.49 20.66 -1.51
C LEU A 54 -3.95 20.20 -1.36
N PRO A 55 -4.79 20.41 -2.38
CA PRO A 55 -6.22 20.13 -2.30
C PRO A 55 -6.52 18.67 -1.95
N GLY A 56 -7.37 18.48 -0.92
CA GLY A 56 -7.76 17.15 -0.44
C GLY A 56 -6.62 16.35 0.19
N CYS A 57 -5.52 17.02 0.61
CA CYS A 57 -4.39 16.34 1.25
C CYS A 57 -4.47 16.41 2.77
N TYR A 58 -3.93 15.37 3.40
CA TYR A 58 -3.93 15.20 4.85
C TYR A 58 -2.56 14.72 5.35
N LEU A 59 -2.25 15.05 6.61
CA LEU A 59 -1.07 14.56 7.32
C LEU A 59 -1.50 13.66 8.49
N HIS A 60 -0.85 12.51 8.62
CA HIS A 60 -0.96 11.59 9.74
C HIS A 60 0.41 11.40 10.42
N ARG A 61 0.41 11.21 11.74
CA ARG A 61 1.59 10.80 12.50
C ARG A 61 1.32 9.53 13.26
N THR A 62 2.23 8.58 13.16
CA THR A 62 2.20 7.36 13.97
C THR A 62 2.90 7.60 15.32
N ALA A 63 2.75 6.66 16.24
CA ALA A 63 3.57 6.65 17.45
C ALA A 63 5.07 6.56 17.07
N VAL A 64 5.95 7.16 17.91
CA VAL A 64 7.40 7.28 17.64
C VAL A 64 8.08 5.90 17.50
N ASN A 65 7.53 4.88 18.15
CA ASN A 65 8.01 3.48 18.05
C ASN A 65 7.30 2.64 16.95
N ASP A 66 6.47 3.27 16.09
CA ASP A 66 5.70 2.58 15.05
C ASP A 66 5.82 3.32 13.71
N VAL A 67 7.01 3.27 13.13
CA VAL A 67 7.41 4.12 11.97
C VAL A 67 7.96 3.33 10.79
N ALA A 68 8.03 1.99 10.92
CA ALA A 68 8.58 1.10 9.91
C ALA A 68 7.86 -0.25 9.90
N ARG A 69 8.04 -1.01 8.82
CA ARG A 69 7.67 -2.43 8.82
C ARG A 69 8.55 -3.20 9.80
N VAL A 70 7.95 -4.16 10.47
CA VAL A 70 8.61 -5.01 11.48
C VAL A 70 8.83 -6.40 10.90
N GLU A 71 9.95 -6.59 10.21
CA GLU A 71 10.26 -7.85 9.52
C GLU A 71 10.45 -9.01 10.51
N ASP A 72 11.06 -8.76 11.65
CA ASP A 72 11.27 -9.72 12.75
C ASP A 72 9.98 -10.15 13.47
N LYS A 73 8.91 -9.36 13.35
CA LYS A 73 7.58 -9.62 13.90
C LYS A 73 6.56 -10.00 12.83
N THR A 74 7.03 -10.26 11.61
CA THR A 74 6.19 -10.69 10.48
C THR A 74 6.36 -12.19 10.28
N TYR A 75 5.25 -12.93 10.35
CA TYR A 75 5.25 -14.41 10.31
C TYR A 75 4.34 -14.93 9.20
N ILE A 76 4.75 -16.07 8.64
CA ILE A 76 3.92 -16.94 7.82
C ILE A 76 3.60 -18.18 8.66
N CYS A 77 2.32 -18.37 8.96
CA CYS A 77 1.81 -19.39 9.85
C CYS A 77 1.18 -20.52 9.01
N THR A 78 1.98 -21.51 8.70
CA THR A 78 1.63 -22.69 7.91
C THR A 78 1.74 -23.95 8.78
N PRO A 79 1.06 -25.06 8.45
CA PRO A 79 1.14 -26.31 9.22
C PRO A 79 2.57 -26.79 9.41
N THR A 80 3.40 -26.64 8.39
CA THR A 80 4.84 -26.97 8.47
C THR A 80 5.70 -25.75 8.16
N LYS A 81 6.91 -25.71 8.72
CA LYS A 81 7.86 -24.61 8.49
C LYS A 81 8.31 -24.54 7.03
N GLU A 82 8.40 -25.67 6.36
CA GLU A 82 8.81 -25.79 4.96
C GLU A 82 7.83 -25.06 4.03
N GLU A 83 6.52 -25.11 4.33
CA GLU A 83 5.50 -24.40 3.55
C GLU A 83 5.57 -22.88 3.70
N ALA A 84 6.16 -22.38 4.77
CA ALA A 84 6.37 -20.92 4.93
C ALA A 84 7.44 -20.39 3.98
N GLY A 85 8.27 -21.26 3.42
CA GLY A 85 9.40 -20.90 2.56
C GLY A 85 10.68 -20.53 3.33
N PRO A 86 11.83 -20.52 2.66
CA PRO A 86 13.14 -20.49 3.32
C PRO A 86 13.52 -19.15 3.93
N THR A 87 12.86 -18.06 3.54
CA THR A 87 13.24 -16.69 3.94
C THR A 87 12.26 -16.04 4.91
N ASN A 88 11.15 -16.69 5.23
CA ASN A 88 10.12 -16.16 6.10
C ASN A 88 10.29 -16.65 7.55
N ASN A 89 9.92 -15.80 8.51
CA ASN A 89 9.74 -16.26 9.87
C ASN A 89 8.49 -17.14 9.94
N TRP A 90 8.60 -18.26 10.63
CA TRP A 90 7.50 -19.21 10.80
C TRP A 90 7.08 -19.31 12.26
N LYS A 91 5.80 -19.53 12.47
CA LYS A 91 5.18 -19.91 13.75
C LYS A 91 4.04 -20.90 13.49
N ASN A 92 3.81 -21.77 14.48
CA ASN A 92 2.65 -22.68 14.45
C ASN A 92 1.35 -21.86 14.37
N PRO A 93 0.42 -22.19 13.45
CA PRO A 93 -0.79 -21.39 13.26
C PRO A 93 -1.72 -21.40 14.48
N GLU A 94 -1.93 -22.54 15.16
CA GLU A 94 -2.81 -22.65 16.32
C GLU A 94 -2.32 -21.78 17.47
N GLU A 95 -1.03 -21.88 17.82
CA GLU A 95 -0.38 -21.06 18.85
C GLU A 95 -0.49 -19.56 18.53
N MET A 96 -0.33 -19.20 17.23
CA MET A 96 -0.41 -17.79 16.83
C MET A 96 -1.84 -17.26 16.82
N TYR A 97 -2.84 -18.05 16.43
CA TYR A 97 -4.24 -17.63 16.57
C TYR A 97 -4.60 -17.36 18.03
N GLU A 98 -4.24 -18.26 18.95
CA GLU A 98 -4.49 -18.09 20.38
C GLU A 98 -3.85 -16.79 20.89
N LEU A 99 -2.56 -16.57 20.62
CA LEU A 99 -1.83 -15.38 21.02
C LEU A 99 -2.47 -14.10 20.45
N LEU A 100 -2.76 -14.07 19.15
CA LEU A 100 -3.28 -12.88 18.48
C LEU A 100 -4.70 -12.54 18.93
N TYR A 101 -5.54 -13.56 19.16
CA TYR A 101 -6.89 -13.37 19.66
C TYR A 101 -6.90 -12.87 21.10
N ASP A 102 -5.96 -13.33 21.92
CA ASP A 102 -5.80 -12.78 23.29
C ASP A 102 -5.38 -11.31 23.25
N ILE A 103 -4.48 -10.92 22.36
CA ILE A 103 -4.05 -9.52 22.20
C ILE A 103 -5.21 -8.66 21.66
N ALA A 104 -5.99 -9.16 20.71
CA ALA A 104 -7.06 -8.42 20.06
C ALA A 104 -8.37 -8.36 20.90
N ARG A 105 -8.52 -9.24 21.88
CA ARG A 105 -9.75 -9.37 22.68
C ARG A 105 -10.16 -8.04 23.30
N ASN A 106 -11.43 -7.64 23.06
CA ASN A 106 -12.02 -6.39 23.52
C ASN A 106 -11.29 -5.10 23.09
N SER A 107 -10.40 -5.18 22.10
CA SER A 107 -9.58 -4.02 21.68
C SER A 107 -10.38 -2.90 21.00
N TYR A 108 -11.62 -3.18 20.60
CA TYR A 108 -12.52 -2.19 19.98
C TYR A 108 -13.59 -1.67 20.96
N THR A 109 -13.52 -2.00 22.24
CA THR A 109 -14.46 -1.47 23.24
C THR A 109 -14.44 0.06 23.21
N GLY A 110 -15.62 0.68 23.03
CA GLY A 110 -15.78 2.13 22.89
C GLY A 110 -15.41 2.68 21.50
N LYS A 111 -15.12 1.82 20.53
CA LYS A 111 -14.70 2.23 19.18
C LYS A 111 -15.63 1.68 18.11
N THR A 112 -15.57 2.26 16.93
CA THR A 112 -16.21 1.74 15.70
C THR A 112 -15.34 0.68 15.04
N MET A 113 -15.94 -0.44 14.67
CA MET A 113 -15.34 -1.42 13.75
C MET A 113 -15.70 -1.03 12.32
N TYR A 114 -14.72 -0.59 11.55
CA TYR A 114 -14.87 -0.33 10.12
C TYR A 114 -14.70 -1.61 9.34
N VAL A 115 -15.64 -1.94 8.45
CA VAL A 115 -15.61 -3.11 7.57
C VAL A 115 -15.34 -2.64 6.16
N ILE A 116 -14.17 -2.97 5.62
CA ILE A 116 -13.67 -2.48 4.33
C ILE A 116 -13.69 -3.63 3.33
N PRO A 117 -14.69 -3.71 2.44
CA PRO A 117 -14.64 -4.62 1.29
C PRO A 117 -13.73 -4.02 0.22
N TYR A 118 -12.73 -4.77 -0.25
CA TYR A 118 -11.81 -4.27 -1.26
C TYR A 118 -11.42 -5.32 -2.29
N SER A 119 -11.09 -4.87 -3.50
CA SER A 119 -10.54 -5.69 -4.57
C SER A 119 -9.08 -5.31 -4.82
N MET A 120 -8.23 -6.33 -4.85
CA MET A 120 -6.90 -6.25 -5.43
C MET A 120 -7.02 -6.63 -6.90
N GLY A 121 -6.64 -5.71 -7.77
CA GLY A 121 -6.89 -5.78 -9.20
C GLY A 121 -8.23 -5.14 -9.63
N PRO A 122 -8.42 -4.88 -10.93
CA PRO A 122 -9.63 -4.28 -11.48
C PRO A 122 -10.87 -5.15 -11.20
N ILE A 123 -11.94 -4.54 -10.70
CA ILE A 123 -13.19 -5.27 -10.43
C ILE A 123 -13.74 -5.84 -11.73
N GLY A 124 -14.02 -7.15 -11.73
CA GLY A 124 -14.46 -7.89 -12.93
C GLY A 124 -13.32 -8.54 -13.71
N SER A 125 -12.05 -8.31 -13.33
CA SER A 125 -10.94 -9.08 -13.85
C SER A 125 -11.00 -10.53 -13.36
N PRO A 126 -10.71 -11.53 -14.21
CA PRO A 126 -10.61 -12.93 -13.77
C PRO A 126 -9.43 -13.18 -12.82
N PHE A 127 -8.52 -12.21 -12.69
CA PHE A 127 -7.33 -12.28 -11.85
C PHE A 127 -7.46 -11.45 -10.59
N SER A 128 -8.52 -10.66 -10.44
CA SER A 128 -8.76 -9.91 -9.21
C SER A 128 -9.10 -10.84 -8.05
N LYS A 129 -8.66 -10.45 -6.85
CA LYS A 129 -8.95 -11.15 -5.60
C LYS A 129 -9.60 -10.19 -4.62
N ILE A 130 -10.56 -10.67 -3.86
CA ILE A 130 -11.32 -9.86 -2.91
C ILE A 130 -10.82 -10.10 -1.50
N GLY A 131 -10.73 -9.02 -0.73
CA GLY A 131 -10.50 -9.06 0.70
C GLY A 131 -11.52 -8.22 1.47
N ILE A 132 -11.65 -8.54 2.74
CA ILE A 132 -12.44 -7.75 3.70
C ILE A 132 -11.53 -7.49 4.88
N GLU A 133 -11.29 -6.23 5.18
CA GLU A 133 -10.48 -5.81 6.33
C GLU A 133 -11.39 -5.19 7.40
N VAL A 134 -11.25 -5.63 8.65
CA VAL A 134 -11.82 -4.94 9.82
C VAL A 134 -10.73 -4.16 10.53
N THR A 135 -11.03 -2.92 10.93
CA THR A 135 -10.08 -2.02 11.58
C THR A 135 -10.78 -1.04 12.53
N ASP A 136 -10.04 -0.56 13.55
CA ASP A 136 -10.45 0.53 14.44
C ASP A 136 -9.82 1.89 14.07
N SER A 137 -9.33 2.05 12.81
CA SER A 137 -8.60 3.23 12.35
C SER A 137 -9.22 3.85 11.11
N ILE A 138 -9.59 5.13 11.18
CA ILE A 138 -10.06 5.89 10.01
C ILE A 138 -8.90 6.09 9.01
N TYR A 139 -7.66 6.28 9.50
CA TYR A 139 -6.48 6.35 8.65
C TYR A 139 -6.35 5.12 7.74
N VAL A 140 -6.59 3.92 8.29
CA VAL A 140 -6.57 2.67 7.49
C VAL A 140 -7.67 2.69 6.44
N VAL A 141 -8.91 3.04 6.82
CA VAL A 141 -10.03 3.13 5.87
C VAL A 141 -9.69 4.03 4.68
N LEU A 142 -9.22 5.25 4.95
CA LEU A 142 -8.93 6.26 3.92
C LEU A 142 -7.74 5.86 3.04
N ASN A 143 -6.70 5.25 3.62
CA ASN A 143 -5.58 4.73 2.84
C ASN A 143 -5.98 3.53 1.98
N MET A 144 -6.78 2.59 2.52
CA MET A 144 -7.29 1.45 1.75
C MET A 144 -8.18 1.90 0.58
N ALA A 145 -8.98 2.96 0.77
CA ALA A 145 -9.79 3.55 -0.31
C ALA A 145 -8.93 4.14 -1.44
N ILE A 146 -7.71 4.60 -1.16
CA ILE A 146 -6.75 5.05 -2.17
C ILE A 146 -6.01 3.86 -2.80
N MET A 147 -5.52 2.93 -1.97
CA MET A 147 -4.63 1.85 -2.40
C MET A 147 -5.34 0.70 -3.10
N THR A 148 -6.64 0.55 -2.88
CA THR A 148 -7.44 -0.57 -3.39
C THR A 148 -8.74 -0.07 -3.98
N ARG A 149 -9.54 -0.95 -4.57
CA ARG A 149 -10.87 -0.60 -5.07
C ARG A 149 -11.90 -1.01 -4.03
N VAL A 150 -12.42 -0.02 -3.29
CA VAL A 150 -13.31 -0.22 -2.13
C VAL A 150 -14.76 0.04 -2.51
N GLY A 151 -15.67 -0.65 -1.87
CA GLY A 151 -17.08 -0.28 -1.81
C GLY A 151 -18.07 -1.32 -2.32
N GLU A 152 -19.28 -0.87 -2.66
CA GLU A 152 -20.42 -1.75 -2.91
C GLU A 152 -20.23 -2.68 -4.11
N LYS A 153 -19.50 -2.22 -5.13
CA LYS A 153 -19.16 -3.06 -6.30
C LYS A 153 -18.36 -4.31 -5.93
N VAL A 154 -17.59 -4.25 -4.83
CA VAL A 154 -16.82 -5.40 -4.34
C VAL A 154 -17.75 -6.45 -3.75
N TRP A 155 -18.80 -6.04 -3.01
CA TRP A 155 -19.82 -6.97 -2.52
C TRP A 155 -20.55 -7.70 -3.65
N HIS A 156 -20.89 -6.98 -4.72
CA HIS A 156 -21.51 -7.58 -5.90
C HIS A 156 -20.57 -8.58 -6.61
N ALA A 157 -19.29 -8.24 -6.73
CA ALA A 157 -18.29 -9.11 -7.35
C ALA A 157 -18.03 -10.36 -6.50
N LEU A 158 -18.06 -10.25 -5.16
CA LEU A 158 -17.91 -11.38 -4.26
C LEU A 158 -19.13 -12.33 -4.34
N GLY A 159 -20.34 -11.77 -4.40
CA GLY A 159 -21.58 -12.56 -4.38
C GLY A 159 -21.63 -13.51 -3.18
N GLN A 160 -21.83 -14.81 -3.45
CA GLN A 160 -21.84 -15.87 -2.42
C GLN A 160 -20.53 -16.68 -2.36
N SER A 161 -19.46 -16.21 -3.03
CA SER A 161 -18.16 -16.89 -2.97
C SER A 161 -17.60 -16.93 -1.55
N GLU A 162 -17.00 -18.05 -1.19
CA GLU A 162 -16.23 -18.20 0.06
C GLU A 162 -14.73 -17.94 -0.14
N ASP A 163 -14.29 -17.72 -1.40
CA ASP A 163 -12.91 -17.39 -1.76
C ASP A 163 -12.66 -15.89 -1.60
N TRP A 164 -12.26 -15.49 -0.40
CA TRP A 164 -11.91 -14.11 -0.06
C TRP A 164 -10.92 -14.07 1.11
N ILE A 165 -10.16 -12.99 1.21
CA ILE A 165 -9.14 -12.81 2.23
C ILE A 165 -9.68 -12.06 3.44
N ARG A 166 -9.50 -12.66 4.63
CA ARG A 166 -9.88 -12.11 5.92
C ARG A 166 -8.76 -11.24 6.45
N GLY A 167 -9.02 -9.99 6.73
CA GLY A 167 -8.07 -9.05 7.31
C GLY A 167 -8.53 -8.53 8.66
N LEU A 168 -7.80 -8.84 9.73
CA LEU A 168 -8.00 -8.23 11.04
C LEU A 168 -6.84 -7.28 11.34
N HIS A 169 -7.14 -6.00 11.49
CA HIS A 169 -6.21 -5.01 12.02
C HIS A 169 -6.73 -4.42 13.32
N ALA A 170 -5.93 -4.43 14.39
CA ALA A 170 -6.26 -3.82 15.67
C ALA A 170 -5.10 -2.97 16.21
N LYS A 171 -5.34 -1.67 16.43
CA LYS A 171 -4.33 -0.76 17.04
C LYS A 171 -3.96 -1.21 18.45
N CYS A 172 -4.89 -1.80 19.18
CA CYS A 172 -4.71 -2.21 20.58
C CYS A 172 -4.08 -1.08 21.42
N THR A 173 -2.96 -1.38 22.11
CA THR A 173 -2.20 -0.43 22.93
C THR A 173 -0.93 0.09 22.23
N LEU A 174 -0.71 -0.26 20.97
CA LEU A 174 0.51 0.02 20.19
C LEU A 174 1.79 -0.52 20.84
N SER A 175 1.69 -1.61 21.61
CA SER A 175 2.82 -2.25 22.26
C SER A 175 3.81 -2.79 21.21
N GLU A 176 5.06 -2.37 21.28
CA GLU A 176 6.13 -2.85 20.39
C GLU A 176 6.43 -4.34 20.64
N GLU A 177 6.44 -4.78 21.89
CA GLU A 177 6.71 -6.16 22.26
C GLU A 177 5.64 -7.13 21.74
N LYS A 178 4.36 -6.69 21.78
CA LYS A 178 3.19 -7.47 21.34
C LYS A 178 2.72 -7.09 19.93
N ARG A 179 3.58 -6.49 19.12
CA ARG A 179 3.30 -6.16 17.71
C ARG A 179 3.56 -7.38 16.85
N TYR A 180 2.56 -7.78 16.06
CA TYR A 180 2.67 -8.91 15.15
C TYR A 180 1.92 -8.65 13.85
N ILE A 181 2.51 -9.11 12.73
CA ILE A 181 1.86 -9.17 11.42
C ILE A 181 1.93 -10.62 10.93
N CYS A 182 0.82 -11.33 10.99
CA CYS A 182 0.76 -12.77 10.75
C CYS A 182 -0.12 -13.10 9.57
N HIS A 183 0.33 -14.06 8.77
CA HIS A 183 -0.33 -14.54 7.57
C HIS A 183 -0.64 -16.02 7.75
N PHE A 184 -1.90 -16.40 7.52
CA PHE A 184 -2.40 -17.77 7.58
C PHE A 184 -2.90 -18.15 6.19
N PRO A 185 -1.98 -18.60 5.29
CA PRO A 185 -2.34 -18.77 3.88
C PRO A 185 -3.40 -19.84 3.62
N GLN A 186 -3.44 -20.91 4.45
CA GLN A 186 -4.45 -21.95 4.32
C GLN A 186 -5.86 -21.47 4.62
N ASP A 187 -5.97 -20.46 5.50
CA ASP A 187 -7.26 -19.91 5.95
C ASP A 187 -7.60 -18.60 5.25
N ASN A 188 -6.78 -18.17 4.28
CA ASN A 188 -6.94 -16.87 3.62
C ASN A 188 -7.05 -15.72 4.64
N THR A 189 -6.21 -15.73 5.70
CA THR A 189 -6.34 -14.80 6.83
C THR A 189 -5.05 -14.03 7.07
N ILE A 190 -5.19 -12.74 7.40
CA ILE A 190 -4.11 -11.84 7.79
C ILE A 190 -4.53 -11.16 9.09
N ILE A 191 -3.63 -11.16 10.09
CA ILE A 191 -3.87 -10.48 11.37
C ILE A 191 -2.69 -9.56 11.67
N SER A 192 -2.98 -8.28 11.89
CA SER A 192 -2.03 -7.25 12.30
C SER A 192 -2.49 -6.61 13.60
N VAL A 193 -1.66 -6.67 14.64
CA VAL A 193 -1.97 -6.11 15.95
C VAL A 193 -0.85 -5.20 16.46
N ASN A 194 -1.23 -4.19 17.25
CA ASN A 194 -0.33 -3.22 17.89
C ASN A 194 0.50 -2.37 16.91
N SER A 195 -0.03 -2.08 15.73
CA SER A 195 0.56 -1.12 14.80
C SER A 195 -0.50 -0.16 14.27
N ALA A 196 -0.08 1.04 13.90
CA ALA A 196 -0.84 2.04 13.15
C ALA A 196 -0.05 2.53 11.92
N TYR A 197 1.14 1.97 11.66
CA TYR A 197 1.97 2.33 10.52
C TYR A 197 1.46 1.65 9.24
N GLY A 198 1.20 2.45 8.19
CA GLY A 198 0.60 1.99 6.93
C GLY A 198 1.25 0.73 6.33
N GLY A 199 2.58 0.59 6.43
CA GLY A 199 3.29 -0.61 5.94
C GLY A 199 2.93 -1.91 6.66
N ASN A 200 2.32 -1.83 7.85
CA ASN A 200 1.91 -2.97 8.67
C ASN A 200 0.39 -3.19 8.67
N VAL A 201 -0.39 -2.14 8.37
CA VAL A 201 -1.84 -2.12 8.62
C VAL A 201 -2.69 -2.00 7.36
N LEU A 202 -2.12 -1.63 6.21
CA LEU A 202 -2.79 -1.68 4.91
C LEU A 202 -2.69 -3.11 4.38
N LEU A 203 -3.59 -3.98 4.84
CA LEU A 203 -3.46 -5.43 4.67
C LEU A 203 -3.59 -5.88 3.21
N GLY A 204 -4.25 -5.10 2.36
CA GLY A 204 -4.33 -5.34 0.93
C GLY A 204 -2.99 -5.27 0.21
N LYS A 205 -2.04 -4.44 0.71
CA LYS A 205 -0.76 -4.21 0.03
C LYS A 205 0.19 -5.41 0.13
N LYS A 206 1.21 -5.34 1.00
CA LYS A 206 2.25 -6.39 1.08
C LYS A 206 1.73 -7.70 1.67
N CYS A 207 0.82 -7.63 2.61
CA CYS A 207 0.30 -8.81 3.28
C CYS A 207 -0.52 -9.66 2.31
N PHE A 208 -1.49 -9.07 1.64
CA PHE A 208 -2.30 -9.79 0.66
C PHE A 208 -1.61 -9.86 -0.70
N ALA A 209 -1.38 -8.70 -1.37
CA ALA A 209 -0.97 -8.67 -2.77
C ALA A 209 0.38 -9.32 -3.06
N LEU A 210 1.20 -9.56 -2.03
CA LEU A 210 2.47 -10.25 -2.19
C LEU A 210 2.53 -11.56 -1.40
N ARG A 211 2.37 -11.56 -0.05
CA ARG A 211 2.61 -12.76 0.76
C ARG A 211 1.52 -13.81 0.61
N ILE A 212 0.25 -13.48 0.84
CA ILE A 212 -0.86 -14.42 0.59
C ILE A 212 -0.95 -14.75 -0.90
N ALA A 213 -0.81 -13.75 -1.77
CA ALA A 213 -0.89 -13.92 -3.21
C ALA A 213 0.21 -14.85 -3.77
N SER A 214 1.42 -14.83 -3.22
CA SER A 214 2.47 -15.79 -3.61
C SER A 214 2.09 -17.24 -3.31
N TYR A 215 1.45 -17.48 -2.16
CA TYR A 215 0.97 -18.80 -1.80
C TYR A 215 -0.20 -19.25 -2.70
N LEU A 216 -1.16 -18.35 -2.96
CA LEU A 216 -2.28 -18.63 -3.87
C LEU A 216 -1.76 -18.86 -5.30
N GLY A 217 -0.84 -18.03 -5.76
CA GLY A 217 -0.23 -18.14 -7.07
C GLY A 217 0.47 -19.48 -7.30
N GLN A 218 1.19 -19.99 -6.30
CA GLN A 218 1.80 -21.31 -6.35
C GLN A 218 0.77 -22.42 -6.56
N LYS A 219 -0.41 -22.31 -5.95
CA LYS A 219 -1.49 -23.29 -6.07
C LYS A 219 -2.28 -23.16 -7.38
N GLU A 220 -2.48 -21.94 -7.82
CA GLU A 220 -3.34 -21.60 -8.96
C GLU A 220 -2.57 -21.45 -10.29
N GLY A 221 -1.24 -21.51 -10.27
CA GLY A 221 -0.39 -21.44 -11.47
C GLY A 221 -0.11 -20.03 -11.98
N TRP A 222 0.03 -19.04 -11.09
CA TRP A 222 0.42 -17.66 -11.40
C TRP A 222 1.47 -17.17 -10.37
N LEU A 223 2.02 -15.96 -10.59
CA LEU A 223 3.08 -15.41 -9.73
C LEU A 223 2.67 -14.04 -9.18
N ALA A 224 2.85 -13.82 -7.89
CA ALA A 224 2.79 -12.50 -7.27
C ALA A 224 4.22 -12.01 -7.01
N GLU A 225 4.63 -10.95 -7.71
CA GLU A 225 6.01 -10.51 -7.74
C GLU A 225 6.17 -9.08 -7.24
N HIS A 226 7.30 -8.83 -6.55
CA HIS A 226 7.70 -7.50 -6.12
C HIS A 226 8.33 -6.74 -7.29
N MET A 227 7.50 -6.44 -8.29
CA MET A 227 7.89 -5.83 -9.56
C MET A 227 7.03 -4.61 -9.87
N LEU A 228 7.66 -3.61 -10.49
CA LEU A 228 6.94 -2.57 -11.21
C LEU A 228 6.46 -3.08 -12.56
N ILE A 229 5.45 -2.43 -13.15
CA ILE A 229 5.03 -2.62 -14.53
C ILE A 229 5.03 -1.27 -15.24
N LEU A 230 5.79 -1.15 -16.33
CA LEU A 230 5.80 0.03 -17.19
C LEU A 230 5.57 -0.31 -18.64
N GLY A 231 4.99 0.64 -19.39
CA GLY A 231 4.85 0.57 -20.84
C GLY A 231 5.80 1.54 -21.53
N VAL A 232 6.49 1.09 -22.56
CA VAL A 232 7.30 1.94 -23.45
C VAL A 232 6.66 1.99 -24.81
N LYS A 233 6.28 3.20 -25.24
CA LYS A 233 5.75 3.45 -26.58
C LYS A 233 6.86 4.00 -27.47
N ASN A 234 7.12 3.35 -28.59
CA ASN A 234 8.10 3.81 -29.57
C ASN A 234 7.50 4.87 -30.51
N PRO A 235 8.32 5.53 -31.36
CA PRO A 235 7.84 6.53 -32.33
C PRO A 235 6.85 6.01 -33.36
N ALA A 236 6.89 4.71 -33.68
CA ALA A 236 5.93 4.06 -34.59
C ALA A 236 4.57 3.77 -33.93
N GLY A 237 4.42 4.07 -32.61
CA GLY A 237 3.17 3.84 -31.89
C GLY A 237 3.06 2.47 -31.24
N GLU A 238 4.05 1.59 -31.39
CA GLU A 238 4.05 0.27 -30.75
C GLU A 238 4.32 0.39 -29.25
N MET A 239 3.54 -0.36 -28.47
CA MET A 239 3.67 -0.46 -27.01
C MET A 239 4.33 -1.77 -26.61
N LYS A 240 5.35 -1.71 -25.75
CA LYS A 240 5.97 -2.87 -25.09
C LYS A 240 5.87 -2.68 -23.60
N TYR A 241 5.42 -3.72 -22.89
CA TYR A 241 5.31 -3.71 -21.42
C TYR A 241 6.46 -4.49 -20.81
N ILE A 242 6.98 -3.96 -19.71
CA ILE A 242 8.16 -4.46 -19.02
C ILE A 242 7.83 -4.58 -17.55
N ALA A 243 8.10 -5.75 -16.95
CA ALA A 243 8.12 -5.92 -15.51
C ALA A 243 9.56 -5.78 -15.00
N ALA A 244 9.75 -5.16 -13.82
CA ALA A 244 11.11 -5.00 -13.31
C ALA A 244 11.18 -5.18 -11.79
N ALA A 245 12.09 -6.05 -11.35
CA ALA A 245 12.36 -6.34 -9.96
C ALA A 245 13.60 -5.62 -9.45
N PHE A 246 13.42 -4.83 -8.40
CA PHE A 246 14.51 -4.15 -7.70
C PHE A 246 14.32 -4.29 -6.19
N PRO A 247 15.38 -4.50 -5.41
CA PRO A 247 15.33 -4.42 -3.95
C PRO A 247 14.83 -3.05 -3.47
N SER A 248 14.43 -2.99 -2.20
CA SER A 248 14.01 -1.73 -1.57
C SER A 248 15.07 -0.63 -1.73
N ALA A 249 14.64 0.60 -1.94
CA ALA A 249 15.49 1.77 -2.14
C ALA A 249 16.43 1.72 -3.38
N CYS A 250 16.17 0.86 -4.35
CA CYS A 250 16.94 0.76 -5.59
C CYS A 250 16.34 1.52 -6.79
N GLY A 251 15.32 2.34 -6.57
CA GLY A 251 14.74 3.23 -7.58
C GLY A 251 13.59 2.65 -8.39
N LYS A 252 12.87 1.66 -7.87
CA LYS A 252 11.74 1.02 -8.54
C LYS A 252 10.66 2.04 -8.96
N THR A 253 10.16 2.86 -8.04
CA THR A 253 9.17 3.92 -8.34
C THR A 253 9.73 4.96 -9.35
N ASN A 254 11.02 5.29 -9.28
CA ASN A 254 11.63 6.21 -10.24
C ASN A 254 11.66 5.63 -11.66
N LEU A 255 11.89 4.33 -11.81
CA LEU A 255 11.81 3.68 -13.13
C LEU A 255 10.36 3.55 -13.61
N ALA A 256 9.42 3.20 -12.73
CA ALA A 256 8.01 3.07 -13.08
C ALA A 256 7.41 4.38 -13.63
N MET A 257 7.86 5.51 -13.08
CA MET A 257 7.39 6.85 -13.43
C MET A 257 8.44 7.64 -14.26
N LEU A 258 9.31 6.93 -14.99
CA LEU A 258 10.42 7.51 -15.73
C LEU A 258 9.94 8.53 -16.78
N ILE A 259 10.55 9.71 -16.78
CA ILE A 259 10.51 10.61 -17.91
C ILE A 259 11.67 10.22 -18.85
N PRO A 260 11.41 9.83 -20.12
CA PRO A 260 12.45 9.44 -21.02
C PRO A 260 13.52 10.55 -21.15
N PRO A 261 14.82 10.22 -21.21
CA PRO A 261 15.87 11.19 -21.51
C PRO A 261 15.55 12.00 -22.76
N GLU A 262 15.98 13.26 -22.81
CA GLU A 262 15.62 14.22 -23.86
C GLU A 262 15.84 13.69 -25.28
N PHE A 263 16.93 12.96 -25.48
CA PHE A 263 17.26 12.34 -26.76
C PHE A 263 16.15 11.39 -27.26
N TYR A 264 15.61 10.54 -26.38
CA TYR A 264 14.55 9.60 -26.74
C TYR A 264 13.18 10.30 -26.80
N ARG A 265 12.94 11.27 -25.94
CA ARG A 265 11.73 12.08 -25.94
C ARG A 265 11.58 12.87 -27.25
N LYS A 266 12.65 13.49 -27.73
CA LYS A 266 12.68 14.17 -29.04
C LYS A 266 12.42 13.21 -30.21
N LYS A 267 12.75 11.92 -30.07
CA LYS A 267 12.41 10.88 -31.05
C LYS A 267 11.00 10.38 -30.97
N GLY A 268 10.21 10.80 -29.95
CA GLY A 268 8.82 10.40 -29.78
C GLY A 268 8.57 9.21 -28.86
N TYR A 269 9.61 8.72 -28.14
CA TYR A 269 9.43 7.69 -27.12
C TYR A 269 8.66 8.24 -25.92
N LYS A 270 7.73 7.42 -25.37
CA LYS A 270 6.96 7.74 -24.16
C LYS A 270 7.01 6.56 -23.20
N VAL A 271 6.96 6.85 -21.89
CA VAL A 271 6.87 5.85 -20.84
C VAL A 271 5.55 6.06 -20.06
N TYR A 272 4.90 4.97 -19.73
CA TYR A 272 3.65 4.94 -18.98
C TYR A 272 3.77 4.02 -17.77
N CYS A 273 3.28 4.45 -16.62
CA CYS A 273 3.22 3.66 -15.40
C CYS A 273 1.94 2.82 -15.37
N LEU A 274 2.06 1.53 -15.05
CA LEU A 274 0.91 0.67 -14.71
C LEU A 274 0.94 0.28 -13.23
N GLY A 275 2.11 0.22 -12.62
CA GLY A 275 2.28 -0.07 -11.20
C GLY A 275 3.75 0.08 -10.82
N ASP A 276 4.01 0.51 -9.58
CA ASP A 276 5.39 0.77 -9.14
C ASP A 276 5.97 -0.28 -8.20
N ASP A 277 5.16 -1.22 -7.71
CA ASP A 277 5.56 -2.07 -6.60
C ASP A 277 5.22 -3.56 -6.73
N ILE A 278 4.03 -3.93 -7.22
CA ILE A 278 3.56 -5.32 -7.28
C ILE A 278 3.00 -5.63 -8.67
N ALA A 279 3.36 -6.79 -9.20
CA ALA A 279 2.82 -7.36 -10.41
C ALA A 279 2.29 -8.77 -10.15
N TRP A 280 1.07 -9.06 -10.62
CA TRP A 280 0.54 -10.41 -10.70
C TRP A 280 0.69 -10.91 -12.14
N LEU A 281 1.48 -11.97 -12.29
CA LEU A 281 1.89 -12.49 -13.59
C LEU A 281 1.19 -13.82 -13.86
N HIS A 282 0.65 -13.99 -15.06
CA HIS A 282 -0.04 -15.22 -15.46
C HIS A 282 0.20 -15.52 -16.95
N ILE A 283 0.07 -16.78 -17.32
CA ILE A 283 0.15 -17.19 -18.72
C ILE A 283 -1.21 -17.00 -19.37
N GLY A 284 -1.26 -16.15 -20.38
CA GLY A 284 -2.46 -15.91 -21.16
C GLY A 284 -2.81 -17.08 -22.08
N LYS A 285 -4.03 -17.07 -22.64
CA LYS A 285 -4.49 -18.09 -23.61
C LYS A 285 -3.64 -18.14 -24.87
N ASP A 286 -2.92 -17.08 -25.15
CA ASP A 286 -1.98 -16.95 -26.28
C ASP A 286 -0.56 -17.47 -25.96
N GLY A 287 -0.36 -18.06 -24.79
CA GLY A 287 0.91 -18.59 -24.32
C GLY A 287 1.93 -17.53 -23.89
N ARG A 288 1.57 -16.24 -23.93
CA ARG A 288 2.43 -15.16 -23.46
C ARG A 288 2.26 -14.89 -21.96
N LEU A 289 3.28 -14.29 -21.36
CA LEU A 289 3.19 -13.79 -19.99
C LEU A 289 2.41 -12.46 -19.97
N TRP A 290 1.40 -12.39 -19.12
CA TRP A 290 0.58 -11.21 -18.88
C TRP A 290 0.73 -10.72 -17.46
N ALA A 291 0.53 -9.43 -17.20
CA ALA A 291 0.59 -8.84 -15.88
C ALA A 291 -0.59 -7.93 -15.60
N ILE A 292 -1.11 -7.98 -14.36
CA ILE A 292 -1.98 -6.94 -13.82
C ILE A 292 -1.28 -6.27 -12.65
N ASN A 293 -1.59 -4.99 -12.43
CA ASN A 293 -1.27 -4.29 -11.18
C ASN A 293 -2.45 -4.47 -10.21
N PRO A 294 -2.26 -5.12 -9.05
CA PRO A 294 -3.33 -5.29 -8.07
C PRO A 294 -3.72 -3.99 -7.35
N GLU A 295 -2.82 -3.01 -7.26
CA GLU A 295 -3.01 -1.78 -6.49
C GLU A 295 -3.77 -0.70 -7.30
N ASN A 296 -4.39 0.26 -6.59
CA ASN A 296 -5.14 1.40 -7.16
C ASN A 296 -4.48 2.74 -6.84
N GLY A 297 -3.40 2.73 -6.08
CA GLY A 297 -2.64 3.90 -5.63
C GLY A 297 -1.18 3.59 -5.43
N PHE A 298 -0.45 4.61 -4.99
CA PHE A 298 0.97 4.51 -4.68
C PHE A 298 1.19 4.74 -3.19
N PHE A 299 2.01 3.90 -2.57
CA PHE A 299 2.49 4.06 -1.19
C PHE A 299 4.00 4.27 -1.23
N GLY A 300 4.39 5.49 -1.57
CA GLY A 300 5.78 5.84 -1.86
C GLY A 300 6.56 6.36 -0.65
N VAL A 301 7.88 6.33 -0.72
CA VAL A 301 8.77 6.99 0.25
C VAL A 301 8.84 8.48 -0.07
N ALA A 302 8.59 9.34 0.93
CA ALA A 302 8.63 10.79 0.74
C ALA A 302 10.06 11.35 0.65
N PRO A 303 11.01 11.03 1.57
CA PRO A 303 12.37 11.56 1.52
C PRO A 303 13.08 11.31 0.18
N GLY A 304 13.67 12.37 -0.36
CA GLY A 304 14.37 12.35 -1.65
C GLY A 304 13.48 12.41 -2.88
N THR A 305 12.14 12.37 -2.74
CA THR A 305 11.21 12.62 -3.86
C THR A 305 11.12 14.11 -4.13
N ASN A 306 11.53 14.54 -5.33
CA ASN A 306 11.58 15.95 -5.73
C ASN A 306 11.52 16.11 -7.26
N GLU A 307 11.54 17.34 -7.74
CA GLU A 307 11.48 17.69 -9.17
C GLU A 307 12.66 17.10 -10.00
N LYS A 308 13.84 16.88 -9.38
CA LYS A 308 15.01 16.34 -10.08
C LYS A 308 15.01 14.80 -10.08
N SER A 309 14.62 14.18 -8.95
CA SER A 309 14.69 12.73 -8.78
C SER A 309 13.51 12.00 -9.41
N ASN A 310 12.29 12.52 -9.24
CA ASN A 310 11.05 11.94 -9.77
C ASN A 310 9.92 12.98 -9.84
N PRO A 311 9.88 13.84 -10.86
CA PRO A 311 8.84 14.87 -10.97
C PRO A 311 7.43 14.29 -11.10
N ASN A 312 7.26 13.12 -11.73
CA ASN A 312 5.95 12.46 -11.84
C ASN A 312 5.44 12.00 -10.48
N ALA A 313 6.29 11.41 -9.63
CA ALA A 313 5.90 11.04 -8.27
C ALA A 313 5.57 12.29 -7.44
N LEU A 314 6.39 13.34 -7.52
CA LEU A 314 6.11 14.59 -6.81
C LEU A 314 4.76 15.18 -7.25
N GLN A 315 4.49 15.24 -8.55
CA GLN A 315 3.21 15.76 -9.07
C GLN A 315 2.03 14.90 -8.59
N THR A 316 2.21 13.58 -8.51
CA THR A 316 1.20 12.64 -8.01
C THR A 316 0.76 12.96 -6.58
N THR A 317 1.67 13.49 -5.76
CA THR A 317 1.38 13.81 -4.34
C THR A 317 0.62 15.13 -4.11
N LYS A 318 0.43 15.95 -5.15
CA LYS A 318 -0.13 17.31 -5.02
C LYS A 318 -1.62 17.36 -4.69
N THR A 319 -2.35 16.25 -4.84
CA THR A 319 -3.81 16.22 -4.68
C THR A 319 -4.25 14.92 -4.01
N ALA A 320 -5.26 14.99 -3.14
CA ALA A 320 -5.93 13.83 -2.53
C ALA A 320 -4.95 12.80 -1.91
N THR A 321 -3.87 13.29 -1.31
CA THR A 321 -2.77 12.47 -0.79
C THR A 321 -2.77 12.48 0.74
N ILE A 322 -2.50 11.34 1.34
CA ILE A 322 -2.26 11.20 2.77
C ILE A 322 -0.75 11.07 2.98
N PHE A 323 -0.17 12.05 3.65
CA PHE A 323 1.23 12.02 4.06
C PHE A 323 1.35 11.42 5.47
N THR A 324 2.38 10.62 5.68
CA THR A 324 2.63 9.98 6.98
C THR A 324 4.06 10.24 7.44
N ASN A 325 4.19 10.82 8.66
CA ASN A 325 5.49 11.07 9.34
C ASN A 325 6.43 12.00 8.57
N VAL A 326 5.91 12.94 7.81
CA VAL A 326 6.64 14.06 7.20
C VAL A 326 6.59 15.30 8.12
N VAL A 327 7.34 16.33 7.77
CA VAL A 327 7.29 17.64 8.46
C VAL A 327 6.00 18.36 8.11
N HIS A 328 5.37 18.97 9.12
CA HIS A 328 4.27 19.92 8.95
C HIS A 328 4.81 21.34 8.97
N ASN A 329 4.81 22.04 7.86
CA ASN A 329 5.14 23.45 7.76
C ASN A 329 3.95 24.28 8.25
N LEU A 330 4.14 25.02 9.33
CA LEU A 330 3.07 25.81 9.96
C LEU A 330 2.84 27.16 9.30
N ASP A 331 3.79 27.68 8.51
CA ASP A 331 3.67 28.99 7.87
C ASP A 331 2.57 29.01 6.78
N ASP A 332 2.41 27.90 6.11
CA ASP A 332 1.45 27.78 5.01
C ASP A 332 0.58 26.51 5.06
N ASN A 333 0.68 25.77 6.17
CA ASN A 333 -0.06 24.52 6.41
C ASN A 333 0.19 23.46 5.31
N THR A 334 1.44 23.32 4.88
CA THR A 334 1.88 22.32 3.92
C THR A 334 2.79 21.28 4.57
N VAL A 335 3.35 20.39 3.77
CA VAL A 335 4.32 19.38 4.23
C VAL A 335 5.67 19.57 3.58
N TRP A 336 6.70 19.10 4.27
CA TRP A 336 8.07 19.08 3.78
C TRP A 336 8.77 17.78 4.21
N TRP A 337 9.80 17.38 3.50
CA TRP A 337 10.69 16.25 3.81
C TRP A 337 12.08 16.48 3.26
N GLU A 338 13.08 15.82 3.81
CA GLU A 338 14.45 15.93 3.37
C GLU A 338 14.63 15.59 1.90
N GLY A 339 15.19 16.53 1.17
CA GLY A 339 15.42 16.44 -0.26
C GLY A 339 14.22 16.80 -1.13
N LEU A 340 13.13 17.34 -0.58
CA LEU A 340 12.06 17.93 -1.38
C LEU A 340 12.57 19.14 -2.17
N ASP A 341 13.15 20.07 -1.46
CA ASP A 341 13.81 21.27 -1.98
C ASP A 341 14.90 21.77 -1.00
N GLU A 342 15.51 22.92 -1.31
CA GLU A 342 16.54 23.55 -0.47
C GLU A 342 15.95 24.45 0.63
N ASN A 343 14.64 24.67 0.66
CA ASN A 343 13.95 25.60 1.55
C ASN A 343 13.31 24.86 2.73
N SER A 344 14.13 24.30 3.61
CA SER A 344 13.61 23.71 4.84
C SER A 344 12.86 24.73 5.71
N PRO A 345 11.64 24.41 6.21
CA PRO A 345 10.83 25.36 6.97
C PRO A 345 11.45 25.68 8.34
N GLU A 346 11.31 26.94 8.78
CA GLU A 346 11.77 27.38 10.10
C GLU A 346 10.72 27.17 11.19
N ASN A 347 9.45 27.35 10.86
CA ASN A 347 8.33 27.21 11.78
C ASN A 347 7.55 25.94 11.45
N ALA A 348 7.97 24.83 12.02
CA ALA A 348 7.41 23.52 11.67
C ALA A 348 7.24 22.57 12.87
N ILE A 349 6.53 21.50 12.64
CA ILE A 349 6.44 20.34 13.54
C ILE A 349 7.07 19.14 12.81
N ASN A 350 8.03 18.49 13.47
CA ASN A 350 8.67 17.29 12.95
C ASN A 350 7.75 16.06 12.99
N TRP A 351 8.25 14.93 12.51
CA TRP A 351 7.51 13.67 12.48
C TRP A 351 7.17 13.12 13.89
N LYS A 352 7.92 13.52 14.94
CA LYS A 352 7.64 13.15 16.33
C LYS A 352 6.53 13.99 16.97
N GLY A 353 6.07 15.07 16.31
CA GLY A 353 5.11 16.01 16.85
C GLY A 353 5.73 17.17 17.63
N GLU A 354 7.03 17.39 17.52
CA GLU A 354 7.79 18.41 18.25
C GLU A 354 8.07 19.63 17.37
N ARG A 355 8.20 20.82 17.99
CA ARG A 355 8.65 22.02 17.27
C ARG A 355 10.01 21.79 16.64
N TRP A 356 10.15 22.18 15.40
CA TRP A 356 11.35 21.96 14.61
C TRP A 356 11.61 23.14 13.66
N ASN A 357 12.91 23.50 13.57
CA ASN A 357 13.38 24.51 12.63
C ASN A 357 14.46 23.87 11.73
N GLY A 358 14.15 23.72 10.45
CA GLY A 358 15.01 23.02 9.50
C GLY A 358 16.31 23.72 9.17
N ARG A 359 16.45 25.02 9.48
CA ARG A 359 17.69 25.75 9.23
C ARG A 359 18.75 25.58 10.30
N VAL A 360 18.33 25.27 11.52
CA VAL A 360 19.24 25.20 12.68
C VAL A 360 19.32 23.80 13.31
N SER A 361 18.34 22.95 13.05
CA SER A 361 18.32 21.60 13.62
C SER A 361 19.33 20.68 12.93
N SER A 362 20.07 19.92 13.73
CA SER A 362 20.90 18.81 13.26
C SER A 362 20.12 17.52 13.03
N GLU A 363 18.90 17.42 13.61
CA GLU A 363 18.01 16.27 13.42
C GLU A 363 17.12 16.44 12.19
N LYS A 364 16.81 15.32 11.53
CA LYS A 364 15.85 15.30 10.41
C LYS A 364 14.45 15.59 10.89
N GLY A 365 13.73 16.40 10.13
CA GLY A 365 12.34 16.75 10.42
C GLY A 365 11.33 15.68 10.01
N ALA A 366 11.56 14.99 8.88
CA ALA A 366 10.77 13.84 8.46
C ALA A 366 11.43 12.51 8.85
N HIS A 367 10.61 11.48 9.13
CA HIS A 367 11.15 10.14 9.35
C HIS A 367 11.73 9.56 8.06
N PRO A 368 12.88 8.83 8.09
CA PRO A 368 13.46 8.22 6.87
C PRO A 368 12.51 7.27 6.13
N ASN A 369 11.55 6.64 6.84
CA ASN A 369 10.50 5.80 6.27
C ASN A 369 9.16 6.55 6.11
N SER A 370 9.14 7.88 6.18
CA SER A 370 7.91 8.65 5.93
C SER A 370 7.35 8.35 4.53
N ARG A 371 6.03 8.40 4.43
CA ARG A 371 5.30 7.92 3.26
C ARG A 371 4.33 8.96 2.74
N PHE A 372 3.99 8.80 1.46
CA PHE A 372 2.77 9.35 0.89
C PHE A 372 1.90 8.22 0.34
N THR A 373 0.60 8.35 0.47
CA THR A 373 -0.40 7.48 -0.16
C THR A 373 -1.19 8.32 -1.13
N SER A 374 -1.05 8.07 -2.42
CA SER A 374 -1.64 8.89 -3.48
C SER A 374 -2.44 8.04 -4.48
N PRO A 375 -3.59 8.52 -5.00
CA PRO A 375 -4.31 7.84 -6.06
C PRO A 375 -3.46 7.70 -7.33
N ALA A 376 -3.47 6.53 -7.96
CA ALA A 376 -2.69 6.29 -9.19
C ALA A 376 -3.12 7.22 -10.33
N LYS A 377 -4.40 7.57 -10.40
CA LYS A 377 -4.95 8.52 -11.41
C LYS A 377 -4.31 9.92 -11.38
N ASN A 378 -3.65 10.30 -10.28
CA ASN A 378 -2.95 11.58 -10.18
C ASN A 378 -1.60 11.56 -10.88
N CYS A 379 -1.08 10.39 -11.25
CA CYS A 379 0.22 10.26 -11.88
C CYS A 379 0.18 10.74 -13.34
N PRO A 380 0.99 11.74 -13.73
CA PRO A 380 0.96 12.29 -15.09
C PRO A 380 1.27 11.28 -16.19
N CYS A 381 1.99 10.22 -15.88
CA CYS A 381 2.34 9.17 -16.82
C CYS A 381 1.56 7.87 -16.61
N ILE A 382 0.41 7.91 -15.91
CA ILE A 382 -0.40 6.71 -15.71
C ILE A 382 -0.87 6.17 -17.08
N SER A 383 -0.83 4.86 -17.26
CA SER A 383 -1.25 4.20 -18.49
C SER A 383 -2.76 4.21 -18.63
N SER A 384 -3.26 4.41 -19.86
CA SER A 384 -4.68 4.16 -20.17
C SER A 384 -5.09 2.69 -20.00
N HIS A 385 -4.13 1.76 -19.94
CA HIS A 385 -4.33 0.34 -19.71
C HIS A 385 -4.19 -0.06 -18.22
N PHE A 386 -4.22 0.92 -17.31
CA PHE A 386 -4.07 0.68 -15.86
C PHE A 386 -5.14 -0.25 -15.29
N ASP A 387 -6.39 -0.13 -15.76
CA ASP A 387 -7.54 -0.92 -15.31
C ASP A 387 -7.97 -2.01 -16.33
N GLU A 388 -7.08 -2.42 -17.22
CA GLU A 388 -7.38 -3.51 -18.18
C GLU A 388 -7.65 -4.82 -17.45
N LEU A 389 -8.83 -5.41 -17.72
CA LEU A 389 -9.32 -6.60 -17.00
C LEU A 389 -8.42 -7.82 -17.19
N ASN A 390 -7.81 -7.98 -18.36
CA ASN A 390 -6.89 -9.07 -18.64
C ASN A 390 -5.42 -8.69 -18.39
N GLY A 391 -5.16 -7.43 -17.99
CA GLY A 391 -3.82 -6.90 -17.84
C GLY A 391 -3.14 -6.61 -19.17
N VAL A 392 -1.81 -6.64 -19.18
CA VAL A 392 -0.97 -6.31 -20.34
C VAL A 392 0.06 -7.40 -20.63
N PRO A 393 0.39 -7.68 -21.92
CA PRO A 393 1.38 -8.70 -22.25
C PRO A 393 2.80 -8.22 -22.00
N ILE A 394 3.57 -8.96 -21.18
CA ILE A 394 4.95 -8.63 -20.83
C ILE A 394 5.90 -9.04 -21.93
N SER A 395 6.74 -8.11 -22.36
CA SER A 395 7.74 -8.29 -23.41
C SER A 395 9.14 -8.52 -22.86
N ALA A 396 9.42 -8.05 -21.63
CA ALA A 396 10.72 -8.23 -20.99
C ALA A 396 10.57 -8.18 -19.46
N ILE A 397 11.48 -8.86 -18.77
CA ILE A 397 11.66 -8.78 -17.32
C ILE A 397 13.06 -8.26 -17.04
N ILE A 398 13.15 -7.25 -16.17
CA ILE A 398 14.43 -6.65 -15.77
C ILE A 398 14.67 -6.95 -14.30
N PHE A 399 15.85 -7.44 -13.97
CA PHE A 399 16.35 -7.56 -12.61
C PHE A 399 17.48 -6.56 -12.41
N GLY A 400 17.43 -5.82 -11.31
CA GLY A 400 18.44 -4.83 -10.98
C GLY A 400 18.65 -4.70 -9.48
N GLY A 401 19.73 -4.02 -9.11
CA GLY A 401 20.05 -3.77 -7.72
C GLY A 401 21.15 -2.73 -7.57
N ARG A 402 21.34 -2.24 -6.35
CA ARG A 402 22.42 -1.33 -6.00
C ARG A 402 23.62 -2.15 -5.51
N ARG A 403 24.82 -1.77 -5.94
CA ARG A 403 26.06 -2.36 -5.47
C ARG A 403 26.85 -1.36 -4.62
N ALA A 404 27.57 -1.88 -3.63
CA ALA A 404 28.42 -1.05 -2.75
C ALA A 404 29.66 -0.52 -3.48
N GLN A 405 30.17 -1.24 -4.50
CA GLN A 405 31.30 -0.83 -5.32
C GLN A 405 30.87 -0.73 -6.78
N THR A 406 31.48 0.21 -7.49
CA THR A 406 31.25 0.39 -8.92
C THR A 406 31.77 -0.82 -9.69
N ILE A 407 30.89 -1.45 -10.43
CA ILE A 407 31.18 -2.55 -11.34
C ILE A 407 30.60 -2.14 -12.70
N PRO A 408 31.16 -2.60 -13.83
CA PRO A 408 30.56 -2.34 -15.13
C PRO A 408 29.06 -2.61 -15.12
N LEU A 409 28.24 -1.66 -15.60
CA LEU A 409 26.79 -1.74 -15.59
C LEU A 409 26.27 -2.90 -16.44
N VAL A 410 27.00 -3.21 -17.49
CA VAL A 410 26.71 -4.33 -18.41
C VAL A 410 28.02 -5.03 -18.74
N TYR A 411 28.01 -6.34 -18.68
CA TYR A 411 29.03 -7.17 -19.33
C TYR A 411 28.36 -8.38 -19.98
N GLN A 412 28.91 -8.80 -21.07
CA GLN A 412 28.46 -9.97 -21.79
C GLN A 412 29.16 -11.20 -21.21
N ALA A 413 28.38 -12.19 -20.84
CA ALA A 413 28.89 -13.49 -20.41
C ALA A 413 29.21 -14.36 -21.61
#